data_fb50aa400f064dbf1203d74c0fc8cfac
#
_entry.id   fb50aa400f064dbf1203d74c0fc8cfac
#
_cell.length_a   1.000
_cell.length_b   1.000
_cell.length_c   1.000
_cell.angle_alpha   90.00
_cell.angle_beta   90.00
_cell.angle_gamma   90.00
#
_symmetry.space_group_name_H-M   'P 1'
#
loop_
_entity.id
_entity.type
_entity.pdbx_description
1 polymer ?
#
loop_
_entity_poly.entity_id
_entity_poly.type
_entity_poly.pdbx_seq_one_letter_code
_entity_poly.pdbx_strand_id
1 'polypeptide(L)'
;MENRQKLFLALSLIAIFILLFLSKTIEPKSLTVSDITSDNLNQLVKVTGKITSQKNYEGKNFQILILKNNTQTIQITSNAKNKLELNYSKNYVVIGKVSEYNQTLQITADKIYSI
;
A
#
# COMPACT_ATOMS: atom_id res chain seq x y z
N MET A 1 -36.09 -27.25 -20.69
CA MET A 1 -35.27 -26.10 -21.09
C MET A 1 -35.23 -24.99 -20.07
N GLU A 2 -36.28 -24.70 -19.35
CA GLU A 2 -36.29 -23.68 -18.30
C GLU A 2 -35.29 -23.95 -17.17
N ASN A 3 -35.02 -25.19 -16.83
CA ASN A 3 -34.10 -25.57 -15.75
C ASN A 3 -32.63 -25.26 -16.08
N ARG A 4 -32.24 -25.29 -17.35
CA ARG A 4 -30.88 -24.94 -17.77
C ARG A 4 -30.61 -23.44 -17.66
N GLN A 5 -31.58 -22.61 -18.03
CA GLN A 5 -31.44 -21.14 -17.93
C GLN A 5 -31.34 -20.69 -16.46
N LYS A 6 -32.15 -21.30 -15.58
CA LYS A 6 -32.08 -21.03 -14.14
C LYS A 6 -30.76 -21.46 -13.54
N LEU A 7 -30.18 -22.57 -14.00
CA LEU A 7 -28.90 -23.06 -13.55
C LEU A 7 -27.76 -22.09 -13.96
N PHE A 8 -27.77 -21.60 -15.20
CA PHE A 8 -26.78 -20.62 -15.70
C PHE A 8 -26.86 -19.30 -14.92
N LEU A 9 -28.05 -18.80 -14.63
CA LEU A 9 -28.25 -17.60 -13.83
C LEU A 9 -27.72 -17.78 -12.40
N ALA A 10 -27.98 -18.92 -11.79
CA ALA A 10 -27.51 -19.22 -10.45
C ALA A 10 -25.96 -19.30 -10.39
N LEU A 11 -25.33 -19.94 -11.37
CA LEU A 11 -23.86 -20.03 -11.48
C LEU A 11 -23.22 -18.64 -11.70
N SER A 12 -23.84 -17.80 -12.52
CA SER A 12 -23.36 -16.44 -12.77
C SER A 12 -23.41 -15.58 -11.51
N LEU A 13 -24.50 -15.68 -10.73
CA LEU A 13 -24.62 -14.95 -9.46
C LEU A 13 -23.59 -15.41 -8.44
N ILE A 14 -23.34 -16.71 -8.33
CA ILE A 14 -22.32 -17.27 -7.44
C ILE A 14 -20.93 -16.76 -7.82
N ALA A 15 -20.59 -16.72 -9.12
CA ALA A 15 -19.32 -16.21 -9.59
C ALA A 15 -19.14 -14.72 -9.24
N ILE A 16 -20.17 -13.91 -9.37
CA ILE A 16 -20.16 -12.49 -8.98
C ILE A 16 -19.92 -12.35 -7.48
N PHE A 17 -20.60 -13.13 -6.65
CA PHE A 17 -20.39 -13.11 -5.20
C PHE A 17 -18.97 -13.49 -4.81
N ILE A 18 -18.39 -14.51 -5.45
CA ILE A 18 -17.00 -14.92 -5.21
C ILE A 18 -16.03 -13.80 -5.56
N LEU A 19 -16.21 -13.12 -6.70
CA LEU A 19 -15.39 -11.99 -7.11
C LEU A 19 -15.49 -10.82 -6.13
N LEU A 20 -16.69 -10.49 -5.68
CA LEU A 20 -16.91 -9.43 -4.68
C LEU A 20 -16.28 -9.79 -3.34
N PHE A 21 -16.37 -11.05 -2.94
CA PHE A 21 -15.76 -11.54 -1.70
C PHE A 21 -14.23 -11.46 -1.78
N LEU A 22 -13.64 -11.89 -2.90
CA LEU A 22 -12.18 -11.81 -3.11
C LEU A 22 -11.70 -10.36 -3.15
N SER A 23 -12.47 -9.44 -3.74
CA SER A 23 -12.10 -8.02 -3.76
C SER A 23 -12.13 -7.38 -2.38
N LYS A 24 -12.99 -7.85 -1.48
CA LYS A 24 -13.04 -7.37 -0.09
C LYS A 24 -11.92 -7.92 0.78
N THR A 25 -11.29 -9.03 0.41
CA THR A 25 -10.20 -9.62 1.18
C THR A 25 -8.84 -8.99 0.91
N ILE A 26 -8.73 -8.13 -0.11
CA ILE A 26 -7.50 -7.39 -0.41
C ILE A 26 -7.51 -6.05 0.35
N GLU A 27 -7.56 -6.12 1.67
CA GLU A 27 -7.38 -4.95 2.51
C GLU A 27 -5.90 -4.86 2.94
N PRO A 28 -5.32 -3.64 2.97
CA PRO A 28 -3.96 -3.48 3.44
C PRO A 28 -3.86 -3.84 4.91
N LYS A 29 -2.85 -4.63 5.26
CA LYS A 29 -2.60 -5.03 6.63
C LYS A 29 -1.97 -3.87 7.39
N SER A 30 -2.58 -3.43 8.48
CA SER A 30 -2.03 -2.38 9.34
C SER A 30 -0.86 -2.93 10.13
N LEU A 31 0.34 -2.36 9.91
CA LEU A 31 1.57 -2.75 10.58
C LEU A 31 2.29 -1.49 11.08
N THR A 32 3.06 -1.64 12.14
CA THR A 32 4.04 -0.62 12.52
C THR A 32 5.33 -0.82 11.73
N VAL A 33 6.18 0.20 11.67
CA VAL A 33 7.47 0.11 10.95
C VAL A 33 8.30 -1.06 11.48
N SER A 34 8.31 -1.28 12.79
CA SER A 34 9.05 -2.36 13.41
C SER A 34 8.51 -3.76 13.11
N ASP A 35 7.24 -3.87 12.73
CA ASP A 35 6.60 -5.16 12.43
C ASP A 35 6.82 -5.61 10.99
N ILE A 36 7.36 -4.75 10.13
CA ILE A 36 7.63 -5.10 8.72
C ILE A 36 8.90 -5.94 8.66
N THR A 37 8.76 -7.14 8.12
CA THR A 37 9.85 -8.10 7.93
C THR A 37 9.88 -8.60 6.49
N SER A 38 10.88 -9.41 6.16
CA SER A 38 10.98 -10.04 4.84
C SER A 38 9.79 -10.95 4.51
N ASP A 39 9.06 -11.42 5.52
CA ASP A 39 7.83 -12.20 5.33
C ASP A 39 6.70 -11.37 4.71
N ASN A 40 6.80 -10.06 4.79
CA ASN A 40 5.81 -9.12 4.24
C ASN A 40 6.08 -8.72 2.79
N LEU A 41 7.14 -9.23 2.16
CA LEU A 41 7.48 -8.90 0.77
C LEU A 41 6.28 -9.13 -0.16
N ASN A 42 6.03 -8.15 -1.03
CA ASN A 42 4.92 -8.11 -1.98
C ASN A 42 3.53 -8.04 -1.34
N GLN A 43 3.42 -7.89 -0.02
CA GLN A 43 2.15 -7.67 0.65
C GLN A 43 1.77 -6.19 0.67
N LEU A 44 0.49 -5.92 0.54
CA LEU A 44 -0.06 -4.58 0.70
C LEU A 44 -0.17 -4.27 2.19
N VAL A 45 0.49 -3.20 2.62
CA VAL A 45 0.52 -2.81 4.04
C VAL A 45 0.10 -1.36 4.20
N LYS A 46 -0.36 -1.03 5.40
CA LYS A 46 -0.73 0.31 5.82
C LYS A 46 0.13 0.69 7.03
N VAL A 47 0.92 1.72 6.89
CA VAL A 47 1.87 2.16 7.91
C VAL A 47 1.63 3.64 8.22
N THR A 48 1.68 3.98 9.49
CA THR A 48 1.49 5.36 9.97
C THR A 48 2.77 5.86 10.63
N GLY A 49 3.12 7.11 10.38
CA GLY A 49 4.28 7.74 11.00
C GLY A 49 4.47 9.16 10.51
N LYS A 50 5.57 9.77 10.92
CA LYS A 50 5.97 11.11 10.49
C LYS A 50 7.01 11.01 9.39
N ILE A 51 6.88 11.87 8.37
CA ILE A 51 7.89 11.95 7.32
C ILE A 51 8.99 12.90 7.80
N THR A 52 10.21 12.39 7.89
CA THR A 52 11.35 13.14 8.42
C THR A 52 12.29 13.65 7.34
N SER A 53 12.19 13.09 6.13
CA SER A 53 13.06 13.44 5.02
C SER A 53 12.36 13.21 3.69
N GLN A 54 12.67 14.05 2.72
CA GLN A 54 12.16 13.95 1.36
C GLN A 54 13.28 14.22 0.39
N LYS A 55 13.46 13.35 -0.59
CA LYS A 55 14.42 13.53 -1.66
C LYS A 55 13.73 13.36 -3.01
N ASN A 56 13.75 14.41 -3.82
CA ASN A 56 13.24 14.41 -5.17
C ASN A 56 14.38 14.15 -6.15
N TYR A 57 14.18 13.24 -7.09
CA TYR A 57 15.12 13.02 -8.17
C TYR A 57 14.66 13.77 -9.41
N GLU A 58 15.40 14.79 -9.80
CA GLU A 58 15.14 15.53 -11.03
C GLU A 58 15.28 14.62 -12.25
N GLY A 59 14.37 14.73 -13.20
CA GLY A 59 14.36 13.92 -14.41
C GLY A 59 13.81 12.50 -14.22
N LYS A 60 13.50 12.10 -12.99
CA LYS A 60 12.84 10.83 -12.69
C LYS A 60 11.51 11.10 -11.98
N ASN A 61 10.48 10.37 -12.37
CA ASN A 61 9.13 10.56 -11.83
C ASN A 61 8.94 9.84 -10.49
N PHE A 62 9.93 9.91 -9.59
CA PHE A 62 9.78 9.34 -8.25
C PHE A 62 10.50 10.17 -7.19
N GLN A 63 10.04 10.03 -5.97
CA GLN A 63 10.64 10.64 -4.79
C GLN A 63 10.83 9.59 -3.71
N ILE A 64 11.82 9.80 -2.86
CA ILE A 64 12.11 8.94 -1.71
C ILE A 64 11.78 9.71 -0.44
N LEU A 65 10.98 9.10 0.42
CA LEU A 65 10.57 9.64 1.71
C LEU A 65 11.06 8.73 2.81
N ILE A 66 11.37 9.30 3.97
CA ILE A 66 11.69 8.52 5.17
C ILE A 66 10.54 8.69 6.15
N LEU A 67 9.87 7.58 6.46
CA LEU A 67 8.80 7.52 7.44
C LEU A 67 9.37 7.02 8.77
N LYS A 68 9.11 7.78 9.83
CA LYS A 68 9.57 7.45 11.18
C LYS A 68 8.38 7.19 12.10
N ASN A 69 8.42 6.05 12.78
CA ASN A 69 7.49 5.72 13.84
C ASN A 69 8.30 5.32 15.08
N ASN A 70 8.17 6.10 16.16
CA ASN A 70 9.01 5.99 17.35
C ASN A 70 10.51 6.12 16.99
N THR A 71 11.28 5.06 17.16
CA THR A 71 12.73 5.04 16.85
C THR A 71 13.04 4.34 15.53
N GLN A 72 12.03 3.74 14.88
CA GLN A 72 12.20 2.97 13.66
C GLN A 72 11.86 3.81 12.42
N THR A 73 12.64 3.64 11.37
CA THR A 73 12.43 4.32 10.09
C THR A 73 12.30 3.31 8.96
N ILE A 74 11.54 3.68 7.93
CA ILE A 74 11.44 2.91 6.71
C ILE A 74 11.45 3.85 5.50
N GLN A 75 12.08 3.41 4.42
CA GLN A 75 12.12 4.15 3.18
C GLN A 75 10.83 3.94 2.39
N ILE A 76 10.25 5.04 1.91
CA ILE A 76 9.05 5.03 1.07
C ILE A 76 9.45 5.54 -0.31
N THR A 77 9.14 4.76 -1.35
CA THR A 77 9.30 5.18 -2.73
C THR A 77 7.93 5.58 -3.26
N SER A 78 7.79 6.80 -3.73
CA SER A 78 6.53 7.34 -4.23
C SER A 78 6.67 7.87 -5.65
N ASN A 79 5.60 7.71 -6.44
CA ASN A 79 5.53 8.25 -7.79
C ASN A 79 5.34 9.78 -7.71
N ALA A 80 6.20 10.54 -8.40
CA ALA A 80 6.21 12.01 -8.33
C ALA A 80 5.00 12.69 -8.98
N LYS A 81 4.08 11.96 -9.56
CA LYS A 81 2.84 12.52 -10.11
C LYS A 81 1.96 13.17 -9.05
N ASN A 82 2.16 12.81 -7.78
CA ASN A 82 1.48 13.39 -6.63
C ASN A 82 2.51 14.08 -5.75
N LYS A 83 2.99 15.26 -6.17
CA LYS A 83 3.82 16.10 -5.30
C LYS A 83 2.97 16.54 -4.12
N LEU A 84 3.07 15.81 -3.03
CA LEU A 84 2.45 16.20 -1.78
C LEU A 84 3.30 17.30 -1.14
N GLU A 85 2.68 18.41 -0.79
CA GLU A 85 3.27 19.36 0.14
C GLU A 85 3.31 18.70 1.50
N LEU A 86 4.48 18.20 1.88
CA LEU A 86 4.67 17.45 3.11
C LEU A 86 4.89 18.40 4.27
N ASN A 87 4.11 18.22 5.32
CA ASN A 87 4.32 18.88 6.59
C ASN A 87 4.95 17.88 7.57
N TYR A 88 6.19 18.13 7.96
CA TYR A 88 6.95 17.24 8.83
C TYR A 88 6.36 17.12 10.25
N SER A 89 5.47 18.01 10.64
CA SER A 89 4.81 17.96 11.94
C SER A 89 3.55 17.08 11.97
N LYS A 90 3.04 16.67 10.82
CA LYS A 90 1.84 15.84 10.72
C LYS A 90 2.17 14.36 10.62
N ASN A 91 1.23 13.54 11.08
CA ASN A 91 1.28 12.10 10.83
C ASN A 91 0.71 11.77 9.45
N TYR A 92 1.33 10.83 8.78
CA TYR A 92 0.91 10.36 7.47
C TYR A 92 0.62 8.87 7.51
N VAL A 93 -0.33 8.47 6.68
CA VAL A 93 -0.63 7.06 6.43
C VAL A 93 -0.11 6.73 5.03
N VAL A 94 0.68 5.68 4.94
CA VAL A 94 1.23 5.17 3.69
C VAL A 94 0.65 3.79 3.42
N ILE A 95 0.02 3.62 2.28
CA ILE A 95 -0.50 2.33 1.81
C ILE A 95 0.31 1.95 0.58
N GLY A 96 0.94 0.80 0.61
CA GLY A 96 1.75 0.32 -0.50
C GLY A 96 2.27 -1.09 -0.28
N LYS A 97 3.00 -1.59 -1.26
CA LYS A 97 3.61 -2.92 -1.20
C LYS A 97 5.00 -2.87 -0.61
N VAL A 98 5.29 -3.84 0.24
CA VAL A 98 6.65 -4.03 0.76
C VAL A 98 7.52 -4.60 -0.35
N SER A 99 8.65 -3.96 -0.58
CA SER A 99 9.65 -4.37 -1.56
C SER A 99 11.04 -4.35 -0.92
N GLU A 100 12.01 -4.93 -1.60
CA GLU A 100 13.39 -4.98 -1.15
C GLU A 100 14.31 -4.39 -2.21
N TYR A 101 15.21 -3.51 -1.77
CA TYR A 101 16.23 -2.92 -2.63
C TYR A 101 17.56 -2.88 -1.87
N ASN A 102 18.61 -3.45 -2.44
CA ASN A 102 19.94 -3.56 -1.81
C ASN A 102 19.86 -4.15 -0.40
N GLN A 103 19.11 -5.23 -0.21
CA GLN A 103 18.90 -5.94 1.06
C GLN A 103 18.18 -5.10 2.13
N THR A 104 17.60 -3.96 1.73
CA THR A 104 16.85 -3.10 2.62
C THR A 104 15.37 -3.12 2.25
N LEU A 105 14.51 -3.32 3.25
CA LEU A 105 13.06 -3.28 3.06
C LEU A 105 12.59 -1.84 2.86
N GLN A 106 11.70 -1.66 1.90
CA GLN A 106 11.06 -0.38 1.61
C GLN A 106 9.59 -0.59 1.25
N ILE A 107 8.83 0.49 1.23
CA ILE A 107 7.43 0.47 0.79
C ILE A 107 7.33 1.26 -0.52
N THR A 108 6.78 0.61 -1.55
CA THR A 108 6.39 1.29 -2.78
C THR A 108 4.98 1.81 -2.59
N ALA A 109 4.83 3.11 -2.41
CA ALA A 109 3.56 3.71 -2.01
C ALA A 109 2.56 3.77 -3.16
N ASP A 110 1.33 3.31 -2.90
CA ASP A 110 0.19 3.53 -3.77
C ASP A 110 -0.58 4.79 -3.36
N LYS A 111 -0.72 5.03 -2.05
CA LYS A 111 -1.40 6.19 -1.48
C LYS A 111 -0.66 6.70 -0.26
N ILE A 112 -0.59 8.02 -0.14
CA ILE A 112 -0.07 8.71 1.04
C ILE A 112 -1.05 9.82 1.38
N TYR A 113 -1.51 9.86 2.63
CA TYR A 113 -2.39 10.93 3.09
C TYR A 113 -2.10 11.30 4.54
N SER A 114 -2.40 12.55 4.89
CA SER A 114 -2.26 13.04 6.27
C SER A 114 -3.46 12.64 7.12
N ILE A 115 -3.20 12.43 8.38
CA ILE A 115 -4.26 12.19 9.35
C ILE A 115 -4.64 13.52 10.02
#